data_01c86b00b9c16a4782ab5ee0733662d3
#
_entry.id   01c86b00b9c16a4782ab5ee0733662d3
#
_cell.length_a   1.000
_cell.length_b   1.000
_cell.length_c   1.000
_cell.angle_alpha   90.00
_cell.angle_beta   90.00
_cell.angle_gamma   90.00
#
_symmetry.space_group_name_H-M   'P 1'
#
loop_
_entity.id
_entity.type
_entity.pdbx_description
1 polymer ?
#
loop_
_entity_poly.entity_id
_entity_poly.type
_entity_poly.pdbx_seq_one_letter_code
_entity_poly.pdbx_strand_id
1 'polypeptide(L)'
;MKLHFSRNPNPRLAVAVARHLDAPVSFAFAAPFAPGQAERYRPLNPSLRIPILEEDDGSALFEADAIACRLSQLARSEFWRTGAELPDMIRWVSWARDHFMRACDVVHFERGTKQRYRIGPIDEELVTEGLGAFHESAAILDAHLCRRDWLLASGLSYADFRMAAFLPFNDAARMPLDDYPAVVAWYARLQALPAWSDPFEGLDAPELPPVPA
;
A
#
# COMPACT_ATOMS: atom_id res chain seq x y z
N MET A 1 -18.58 7.89 8.18
CA MET A 1 -17.23 8.10 7.61
C MET A 1 -17.17 7.56 6.19
N LYS A 2 -16.30 8.13 5.33
CA LYS A 2 -16.17 7.73 3.93
C LYS A 2 -14.70 7.64 3.53
N LEU A 3 -14.27 6.49 2.99
CA LEU A 3 -12.93 6.29 2.47
C LEU A 3 -12.92 6.53 0.94
N HIS A 4 -12.24 7.60 0.53
CA HIS A 4 -12.00 7.92 -0.86
C HIS A 4 -10.78 7.15 -1.37
N PHE A 5 -10.95 6.38 -2.44
CA PHE A 5 -9.95 5.43 -2.90
C PHE A 5 -9.82 5.37 -4.42
N SER A 6 -8.75 4.72 -4.89
CA SER A 6 -8.57 4.22 -6.24
C SER A 6 -7.83 2.87 -6.18
N ARG A 7 -7.57 2.24 -7.32
CA ARG A 7 -6.83 0.96 -7.37
C ARG A 7 -5.30 1.11 -7.29
N ASN A 8 -4.78 2.33 -7.16
CA ASN A 8 -3.33 2.56 -7.00
C ASN A 8 -2.81 2.04 -5.64
N PRO A 9 -1.50 1.82 -5.46
CA PRO A 9 -0.95 1.10 -4.29
C PRO A 9 -1.39 1.62 -2.92
N ASN A 10 -1.20 2.90 -2.61
CA ASN A 10 -1.56 3.45 -1.30
C ASN A 10 -3.08 3.48 -1.04
N PRO A 11 -3.95 3.89 -1.99
CA PRO A 11 -5.40 3.76 -1.80
C PRO A 11 -5.87 2.31 -1.67
N ARG A 12 -5.29 1.37 -2.45
CA ARG A 12 -5.56 -0.06 -2.31
C ARG A 12 -5.24 -0.55 -0.90
N LEU A 13 -4.08 -0.15 -0.36
CA LEU A 13 -3.68 -0.48 1.00
C LEU A 13 -4.72 -0.03 2.02
N ALA A 14 -5.23 1.21 1.92
CA ALA A 14 -6.23 1.72 2.83
C ALA A 14 -7.56 0.94 2.74
N VAL A 15 -7.98 0.55 1.53
CA VAL A 15 -9.17 -0.32 1.34
C VAL A 15 -8.94 -1.69 1.98
N ALA A 16 -7.77 -2.32 1.74
CA ALA A 16 -7.42 -3.60 2.33
C ALA A 16 -7.44 -3.56 3.87
N VAL A 17 -6.93 -2.49 4.47
CA VAL A 17 -6.98 -2.28 5.93
C VAL A 17 -8.43 -2.15 6.41
N ALA A 18 -9.25 -1.33 5.74
CA ALA A 18 -10.64 -1.15 6.11
C ALA A 18 -11.44 -2.47 6.05
N ARG A 19 -11.19 -3.28 5.01
CA ARG A 19 -11.78 -4.62 4.86
C ARG A 19 -11.30 -5.61 5.90
N HIS A 20 -9.99 -5.62 6.18
CA HIS A 20 -9.41 -6.52 7.18
C HIS A 20 -9.95 -6.26 8.58
N LEU A 21 -10.22 -4.99 8.90
CA LEU A 21 -10.72 -4.56 10.19
C LEU A 21 -12.25 -4.55 10.29
N ASP A 22 -12.96 -4.87 9.20
CA ASP A 22 -14.40 -4.66 9.10
C ASP A 22 -14.81 -3.25 9.58
N ALA A 23 -14.02 -2.25 9.14
CA ALA A 23 -14.17 -0.89 9.63
C ALA A 23 -15.49 -0.25 9.16
N PRO A 24 -16.18 0.54 10.00
CA PRO A 24 -17.48 1.11 9.70
C PRO A 24 -17.38 2.31 8.74
N VAL A 25 -16.88 2.10 7.53
CA VAL A 25 -16.70 3.12 6.51
C VAL A 25 -17.44 2.77 5.22
N SER A 26 -17.99 3.76 4.55
CA SER A 26 -18.41 3.63 3.15
C SER A 26 -17.25 3.92 2.23
N PHE A 27 -17.28 3.35 1.02
CA PHE A 27 -16.23 3.51 0.02
C PHE A 27 -16.71 4.40 -1.12
N ALA A 28 -15.82 5.30 -1.59
CA ALA A 28 -16.11 6.15 -2.75
C ALA A 28 -14.88 6.20 -3.67
N PHE A 29 -15.05 5.75 -4.91
CA PHE A 29 -14.00 5.91 -5.90
C PHE A 29 -13.68 7.40 -6.12
N ALA A 30 -12.39 7.73 -6.21
CA ALA A 30 -11.90 9.09 -6.33
C ALA A 30 -10.80 9.22 -7.37
N ALA A 31 -10.90 10.26 -8.19
CA ALA A 31 -9.92 10.64 -9.19
C ALA A 31 -9.63 12.16 -9.10
N PRO A 32 -8.91 12.64 -8.08
CA PRO A 32 -8.74 14.07 -7.80
C PRO A 32 -8.09 14.86 -8.95
N PHE A 33 -7.29 14.20 -9.78
CA PHE A 33 -6.64 14.80 -10.94
C PHE A 33 -7.50 14.80 -12.22
N ALA A 34 -8.69 14.19 -12.18
CA ALA A 34 -9.61 14.26 -13.31
C ALA A 34 -10.12 15.71 -13.50
N PRO A 35 -10.46 16.11 -14.75
CA PRO A 35 -10.97 17.45 -15.01
C PRO A 35 -12.15 17.82 -14.09
N GLY A 36 -12.08 18.99 -13.45
CA GLY A 36 -13.13 19.52 -12.58
C GLY A 36 -13.20 18.89 -11.17
N GLN A 37 -12.36 17.91 -10.84
CA GLN A 37 -12.41 17.25 -9.53
C GLN A 37 -11.53 17.91 -8.44
N ALA A 38 -10.53 18.68 -8.82
CA ALA A 38 -9.57 19.25 -7.87
C ALA A 38 -10.24 20.12 -6.79
N GLU A 39 -11.24 20.93 -7.16
CA GLU A 39 -11.95 21.80 -6.21
C GLU A 39 -12.68 21.01 -5.12
N ARG A 40 -13.22 19.85 -5.46
CA ARG A 40 -13.89 18.96 -4.51
C ARG A 40 -12.92 18.36 -3.49
N TYR A 41 -11.72 17.96 -3.94
CA TYR A 41 -10.79 17.21 -3.09
C TYR A 41 -9.75 18.07 -2.38
N ARG A 42 -9.47 19.27 -2.86
CA ARG A 42 -8.50 20.20 -2.25
C ARG A 42 -8.80 20.54 -0.79
N PRO A 43 -10.07 20.77 -0.39
CA PRO A 43 -10.39 20.99 1.03
C PRO A 43 -10.13 19.76 1.91
N LEU A 44 -10.24 18.54 1.36
CA LEU A 44 -10.02 17.29 2.09
C LEU A 44 -8.53 16.91 2.16
N ASN A 45 -7.80 17.15 1.08
CA ASN A 45 -6.35 16.99 1.01
C ASN A 45 -5.73 18.00 0.04
N PRO A 46 -4.99 19.00 0.55
CA PRO A 46 -4.38 20.04 -0.31
C PRO A 46 -3.45 19.50 -1.40
N SER A 47 -2.83 18.31 -1.18
CA SER A 47 -1.97 17.65 -2.16
C SER A 47 -2.73 16.95 -3.29
N LEU A 48 -4.07 16.89 -3.21
CA LEU A 48 -4.94 16.16 -4.14
C LEU A 48 -4.63 14.64 -4.25
N ARG A 49 -3.89 14.10 -3.29
CA ARG A 49 -3.58 12.67 -3.27
C ARG A 49 -4.64 11.89 -2.49
N ILE A 50 -4.79 10.64 -2.84
CA ILE A 50 -5.64 9.67 -2.14
C ILE A 50 -4.77 8.51 -1.65
N PRO A 51 -5.17 7.79 -0.57
CA PRO A 51 -6.49 7.77 0.07
C PRO A 51 -6.79 9.00 0.93
N ILE A 52 -8.11 9.24 1.16
CA ILE A 52 -8.61 10.23 2.12
C ILE A 52 -9.73 9.57 2.92
N LEU A 53 -9.69 9.68 4.24
CA LEU A 53 -10.80 9.33 5.13
C LEU A 53 -11.52 10.63 5.52
N GLU A 54 -12.76 10.76 5.08
CA GLU A 54 -13.67 11.84 5.47
C GLU A 54 -14.47 11.38 6.68
N GLU A 55 -14.32 12.07 7.81
CA GLU A 55 -15.01 11.78 9.07
C GLU A 55 -16.45 12.34 9.06
N ASP A 56 -17.29 11.90 10.00
CA ASP A 56 -18.70 12.34 10.05
C ASP A 56 -18.86 13.81 10.45
N ASP A 57 -17.87 14.40 11.09
CA ASP A 57 -17.84 15.84 11.44
C ASP A 57 -17.34 16.73 10.30
N GLY A 58 -17.02 16.14 9.13
CA GLY A 58 -16.52 16.84 7.96
C GLY A 58 -15.00 17.07 7.96
N SER A 59 -14.30 16.67 9.00
CA SER A 59 -12.83 16.65 8.99
C SER A 59 -12.32 15.56 8.06
N ALA A 60 -11.06 15.68 7.61
CA ALA A 60 -10.47 14.71 6.73
C ALA A 60 -9.06 14.31 7.19
N LEU A 61 -8.76 13.00 7.08
CA LEU A 61 -7.45 12.43 7.32
C LEU A 61 -6.91 11.87 6.01
N PHE A 62 -5.66 12.16 5.70
CA PHE A 62 -4.97 11.61 4.54
C PHE A 62 -3.67 10.92 4.98
N GLU A 63 -2.95 10.25 4.06
CA GLU A 63 -1.89 9.27 4.25
C GLU A 63 -2.40 7.91 4.74
N ALA A 64 -2.03 6.88 4.01
CA ALA A 64 -2.48 5.50 4.28
C ALA A 64 -2.13 5.03 5.69
N ASP A 65 -0.97 5.44 6.23
CA ASP A 65 -0.51 5.06 7.56
C ASP A 65 -1.39 5.69 8.66
N ALA A 66 -1.72 6.98 8.50
CA ALA A 66 -2.59 7.69 9.44
C ALA A 66 -4.01 7.11 9.41
N ILE A 67 -4.53 6.82 8.21
CA ILE A 67 -5.84 6.20 8.04
C ILE A 67 -5.85 4.80 8.68
N ALA A 68 -4.83 3.98 8.48
CA ALA A 68 -4.73 2.66 9.08
C ALA A 68 -4.72 2.71 10.62
N CYS A 69 -3.97 3.67 11.21
CA CYS A 69 -3.98 3.93 12.64
C CYS A 69 -5.39 4.27 13.12
N ARG A 70 -6.07 5.20 12.44
CA ARG A 70 -7.42 5.63 12.78
C ARG A 70 -8.45 4.49 12.67
N LEU A 71 -8.41 3.71 11.61
CA LEU A 71 -9.29 2.56 11.39
C LEU A 71 -9.07 1.48 12.47
N SER A 72 -7.83 1.23 12.87
CA SER A 72 -7.51 0.29 13.95
C SER A 72 -8.10 0.75 15.30
N GLN A 73 -8.04 2.05 15.59
CA GLN A 73 -8.67 2.62 16.79
C GLN A 73 -10.20 2.46 16.77
N LEU A 74 -10.84 2.74 15.64
CA LEU A 74 -12.30 2.60 15.47
C LEU A 74 -12.75 1.16 15.62
N ALA A 75 -12.00 0.23 15.03
CA ALA A 75 -12.28 -1.20 15.13
C ALA A 75 -11.87 -1.81 16.48
N ARG A 76 -11.24 -1.03 17.38
CA ARG A 76 -10.65 -1.50 18.65
C ARG A 76 -9.71 -2.69 18.42
N SER A 77 -8.93 -2.63 17.37
CA SER A 77 -8.02 -3.69 16.93
C SER A 77 -6.57 -3.35 17.24
N GLU A 78 -5.79 -4.36 17.58
CA GLU A 78 -4.33 -4.28 17.71
C GLU A 78 -3.60 -4.43 16.36
N PHE A 79 -4.29 -4.30 15.23
CA PHE A 79 -3.66 -4.36 13.91
C PHE A 79 -2.63 -3.23 13.73
N TRP A 80 -2.93 -2.02 14.20
CA TRP A 80 -1.94 -1.00 14.50
C TRP A 80 -1.48 -1.19 15.94
N ARG A 81 -0.26 -1.70 16.12
CA ARG A 81 0.27 -2.01 17.45
C ARG A 81 0.42 -0.75 18.30
N THR A 82 0.18 -0.93 19.58
CA THR A 82 0.35 0.09 20.62
C THR A 82 1.26 -0.44 21.74
N GLY A 83 1.46 0.33 22.80
CA GLY A 83 2.27 -0.12 23.95
C GLY A 83 3.70 -0.49 23.60
N ALA A 84 4.17 -1.63 24.08
CA ALA A 84 5.55 -2.07 23.96
C ALA A 84 6.00 -2.37 22.52
N GLU A 85 5.09 -2.75 21.64
CA GLU A 85 5.41 -3.04 20.22
C GLU A 85 5.31 -1.81 19.32
N LEU A 86 4.85 -0.66 19.82
CA LEU A 86 4.75 0.58 19.02
C LEU A 86 6.08 1.01 18.39
N PRO A 87 7.23 0.97 19.09
CA PRO A 87 8.51 1.31 18.46
C PRO A 87 8.88 0.38 17.30
N ASP A 88 8.64 -0.92 17.43
CA ASP A 88 8.87 -1.90 16.36
C ASP A 88 7.94 -1.69 15.18
N MET A 89 6.67 -1.39 15.45
CA MET A 89 5.69 -1.03 14.44
C MET A 89 6.14 0.18 13.63
N ILE A 90 6.52 1.28 14.31
CA ILE A 90 7.00 2.50 13.66
C ILE A 90 8.27 2.23 12.86
N ARG A 91 9.21 1.46 13.42
CA ARG A 91 10.45 1.09 12.73
C ARG A 91 10.15 0.42 11.38
N TRP A 92 9.29 -0.61 11.37
CA TRP A 92 9.00 -1.34 10.13
C TRP A 92 8.16 -0.52 9.13
N VAL A 93 7.24 0.31 9.59
CA VAL A 93 6.47 1.22 8.73
C VAL A 93 7.40 2.26 8.08
N SER A 94 8.29 2.88 8.85
CA SER A 94 9.27 3.85 8.34
C SER A 94 10.27 3.18 7.40
N TRP A 95 10.81 2.02 7.81
CA TRP A 95 11.77 1.29 6.99
C TRP A 95 11.17 0.81 5.66
N ALA A 96 9.91 0.36 5.67
CA ALA A 96 9.20 0.03 4.44
C ALA A 96 9.16 1.20 3.48
N ARG A 97 8.76 2.39 3.98
CA ARG A 97 8.65 3.61 3.17
C ARG A 97 9.97 4.03 2.52
N ASP A 98 11.05 3.95 3.30
CA ASP A 98 12.32 4.55 2.89
C ASP A 98 13.23 3.56 2.13
N HIS A 99 12.94 2.25 2.20
CA HIS A 99 13.75 1.19 1.60
C HIS A 99 12.95 0.29 0.67
N PHE A 100 12.40 -0.83 1.17
CA PHE A 100 11.80 -1.87 0.34
C PHE A 100 10.65 -1.36 -0.54
N MET A 101 9.69 -0.67 0.06
CA MET A 101 8.55 -0.14 -0.68
C MET A 101 8.96 0.97 -1.65
N ARG A 102 9.92 1.83 -1.26
CA ARG A 102 10.45 2.86 -2.14
C ARG A 102 11.12 2.27 -3.39
N ALA A 103 11.91 1.22 -3.21
CA ALA A 103 12.53 0.51 -4.32
C ALA A 103 11.47 -0.07 -5.27
N CYS A 104 10.44 -0.72 -4.70
CA CYS A 104 9.30 -1.22 -5.46
C CYS A 104 8.55 -0.11 -6.20
N ASP A 105 8.34 1.05 -5.57
CA ASP A 105 7.64 2.20 -6.17
C ASP A 105 8.38 2.75 -7.38
N VAL A 106 9.70 2.94 -7.30
CA VAL A 106 10.52 3.42 -8.41
C VAL A 106 10.38 2.50 -9.62
N VAL A 107 10.56 1.21 -9.45
CA VAL A 107 10.44 0.24 -10.55
C VAL A 107 9.02 0.16 -11.09
N HIS A 108 8.01 0.13 -10.19
CA HIS A 108 6.60 0.14 -10.58
C HIS A 108 6.21 1.43 -11.31
N PHE A 109 6.74 2.58 -10.91
CA PHE A 109 6.45 3.83 -11.61
C PHE A 109 6.94 3.78 -13.05
N GLU A 110 8.18 3.36 -13.27
CA GLU A 110 8.79 3.31 -14.61
C GLU A 110 8.10 2.26 -15.50
N ARG A 111 8.00 1.02 -15.03
CA ARG A 111 7.49 -0.10 -15.82
C ARG A 111 5.96 -0.22 -15.84
N GLY A 112 5.27 0.27 -14.82
CA GLY A 112 3.82 0.20 -14.68
C GLY A 112 3.13 1.53 -14.95
N THR A 113 3.31 2.52 -14.07
CA THR A 113 2.56 3.78 -14.11
C THR A 113 2.84 4.58 -15.37
N LYS A 114 4.09 4.81 -15.72
CA LYS A 114 4.45 5.55 -16.95
C LYS A 114 3.84 4.92 -18.19
N GLN A 115 3.88 3.59 -18.29
CA GLN A 115 3.37 2.88 -19.45
C GLN A 115 1.84 2.92 -19.53
N ARG A 116 1.15 2.69 -18.41
CA ARG A 116 -0.33 2.77 -18.36
C ARG A 116 -0.87 4.11 -18.79
N TYR A 117 -0.25 5.18 -18.33
CA TYR A 117 -0.73 6.55 -18.55
C TYR A 117 0.01 7.29 -19.65
N ARG A 118 0.95 6.63 -20.36
CA ARG A 118 1.74 7.19 -21.47
C ARG A 118 2.44 8.50 -21.07
N ILE A 119 3.03 8.52 -19.88
CA ILE A 119 3.69 9.72 -19.32
C ILE A 119 5.08 9.94 -19.96
N GLY A 120 5.68 8.88 -20.52
CA GLY A 120 6.99 8.95 -21.17
C GLY A 120 7.63 7.56 -21.31
N PRO A 121 8.85 7.50 -21.87
CA PRO A 121 9.60 6.25 -21.95
C PRO A 121 10.03 5.77 -20.57
N ILE A 122 10.35 4.48 -20.46
CA ILE A 122 11.00 3.91 -19.27
C ILE A 122 12.38 4.54 -19.12
N ASP A 123 12.72 4.95 -17.92
CA ASP A 123 14.07 5.35 -17.54
C ASP A 123 14.79 4.12 -16.98
N GLU A 124 15.64 3.51 -17.82
CA GLU A 124 16.33 2.27 -17.47
C GLU A 124 17.41 2.48 -16.39
N GLU A 125 17.93 3.69 -16.22
CA GLU A 125 18.86 4.03 -15.14
C GLU A 125 18.12 3.98 -13.79
N LEU A 126 16.97 4.63 -13.69
CA LEU A 126 16.11 4.57 -12.49
C LEU A 126 15.61 3.15 -12.20
N VAL A 127 15.29 2.35 -13.22
CA VAL A 127 14.94 0.94 -13.04
C VAL A 127 16.11 0.17 -12.44
N THR A 128 17.33 0.37 -12.96
CA THR A 128 18.53 -0.32 -12.47
C THR A 128 18.84 0.06 -11.03
N GLU A 129 18.76 1.34 -10.68
CA GLU A 129 18.93 1.84 -9.32
C GLU A 129 17.85 1.26 -8.38
N GLY A 130 16.59 1.28 -8.83
CA GLY A 130 15.47 0.73 -8.08
C GLY A 130 15.60 -0.79 -7.81
N LEU A 131 16.06 -1.55 -8.81
CA LEU A 131 16.32 -2.99 -8.64
C LEU A 131 17.51 -3.23 -7.69
N GLY A 132 18.57 -2.43 -7.74
CA GLY A 132 19.67 -2.49 -6.77
C GLY A 132 19.19 -2.27 -5.35
N ALA A 133 18.43 -1.20 -5.11
CA ALA A 133 17.83 -0.91 -3.80
C ALA A 133 16.83 -1.99 -3.35
N PHE A 134 16.10 -2.58 -4.30
CA PHE A 134 15.22 -3.72 -4.03
C PHE A 134 16.03 -4.93 -3.53
N HIS A 135 17.10 -5.33 -4.21
CA HIS A 135 17.94 -6.46 -3.78
C HIS A 135 18.52 -6.25 -2.39
N GLU A 136 19.04 -5.06 -2.08
CA GLU A 136 19.57 -4.73 -0.75
C GLU A 136 18.50 -4.87 0.33
N SER A 137 17.33 -4.26 0.11
CA SER A 137 16.25 -4.28 1.11
C SER A 137 15.55 -5.64 1.20
N ALA A 138 15.37 -6.35 0.08
CA ALA A 138 14.77 -7.67 0.05
C ALA A 138 15.63 -8.70 0.80
N ALA A 139 16.97 -8.63 0.69
CA ALA A 139 17.87 -9.51 1.44
C ALA A 139 17.73 -9.31 2.96
N ILE A 140 17.59 -8.07 3.43
CA ILE A 140 17.36 -7.76 4.85
C ILE A 140 16.00 -8.30 5.30
N LEU A 141 14.97 -8.09 4.49
CA LEU A 141 13.61 -8.55 4.77
C LEU A 141 13.54 -10.08 4.81
N ASP A 142 14.16 -10.75 3.84
CA ASP A 142 14.22 -12.22 3.75
C ASP A 142 14.92 -12.82 4.98
N ALA A 143 16.08 -12.27 5.37
CA ALA A 143 16.80 -12.70 6.56
C ALA A 143 15.98 -12.50 7.85
N HIS A 144 15.14 -11.47 7.92
CA HIS A 144 14.24 -11.26 9.05
C HIS A 144 13.09 -12.28 9.06
N LEU A 145 12.50 -12.57 7.90
CA LEU A 145 11.33 -13.42 7.74
C LEU A 145 11.66 -14.93 7.74
N CYS A 146 12.92 -15.34 7.51
CA CYS A 146 13.31 -16.75 7.50
C CYS A 146 13.02 -17.47 8.83
N ARG A 147 12.79 -16.76 9.92
CA ARG A 147 12.50 -17.30 11.27
C ARG A 147 11.16 -16.81 11.83
N ARG A 148 10.35 -16.15 11.02
CA ARG A 148 9.12 -15.48 11.45
C ARG A 148 8.06 -15.55 10.38
N ASP A 149 6.83 -15.69 10.79
CA ASP A 149 5.70 -15.61 9.86
C ASP A 149 5.34 -14.17 9.48
N TRP A 150 5.59 -13.22 10.38
CA TRP A 150 5.22 -11.80 10.28
C TRP A 150 6.34 -10.89 10.74
N LEU A 151 6.25 -9.60 10.39
CA LEU A 151 7.27 -8.61 10.76
C LEU A 151 7.39 -8.40 12.27
N LEU A 152 6.27 -8.43 13.00
CA LEU A 152 6.24 -8.31 14.45
C LEU A 152 6.11 -9.68 15.12
N ALA A 153 6.62 -9.80 16.34
CA ALA A 153 6.62 -11.07 17.06
C ALA A 153 5.20 -11.52 17.47
N SER A 154 4.29 -10.57 17.70
CA SER A 154 2.90 -10.84 18.08
C SER A 154 2.01 -11.30 16.94
N GLY A 155 2.51 -11.30 15.69
CA GLY A 155 1.76 -11.75 14.53
C GLY A 155 1.46 -10.64 13.53
N LEU A 156 0.52 -10.93 12.61
CA LEU A 156 0.08 -10.03 11.56
C LEU A 156 -0.26 -8.63 12.09
N SER A 157 0.24 -7.61 11.41
CA SER A 157 0.05 -6.22 11.76
C SER A 157 -0.02 -5.32 10.52
N TYR A 158 -0.32 -4.06 10.72
CA TYR A 158 -0.27 -3.07 9.62
C TYR A 158 1.13 -2.98 8.98
N ALA A 159 2.19 -3.24 9.72
CA ALA A 159 3.55 -3.23 9.16
C ALA A 159 3.69 -4.21 7.98
N ASP A 160 3.05 -5.39 8.05
CA ASP A 160 3.04 -6.38 6.98
C ASP A 160 2.29 -5.88 5.75
N PHE A 161 1.11 -5.28 5.93
CA PHE A 161 0.34 -4.69 4.83
C PHE A 161 1.10 -3.54 4.19
N ARG A 162 1.73 -2.69 5.00
CA ARG A 162 2.53 -1.55 4.51
C ARG A 162 3.73 -2.00 3.70
N MET A 163 4.46 -2.99 4.19
CA MET A 163 5.62 -3.56 3.50
C MET A 163 5.25 -4.12 2.13
N ALA A 164 4.12 -4.82 2.04
CA ALA A 164 3.67 -5.47 0.82
C ALA A 164 2.91 -4.54 -0.16
N ALA A 165 2.75 -3.24 0.13
CA ALA A 165 1.80 -2.37 -0.58
C ALA A 165 1.97 -2.32 -2.12
N PHE A 166 3.18 -2.53 -2.64
CA PHE A 166 3.46 -2.56 -4.08
C PHE A 166 3.51 -3.97 -4.69
N LEU A 167 3.57 -5.03 -3.88
CA LEU A 167 3.68 -6.40 -4.38
C LEU A 167 2.48 -6.87 -5.24
N PRO A 168 1.22 -6.41 -5.00
CA PRO A 168 0.11 -6.72 -5.90
C PRO A 168 0.27 -6.20 -7.33
N PHE A 169 1.25 -5.34 -7.58
CA PHE A 169 1.52 -4.73 -8.89
C PHE A 169 2.77 -5.29 -9.56
N ASN A 170 3.29 -6.43 -9.05
CA ASN A 170 4.55 -6.99 -9.53
C ASN A 170 4.48 -7.53 -10.95
N ASP A 171 3.32 -7.86 -11.48
CA ASP A 171 3.14 -8.24 -12.89
C ASP A 171 3.67 -7.16 -13.85
N ALA A 172 3.48 -5.89 -13.48
CA ALA A 172 4.00 -4.75 -14.24
C ALA A 172 5.45 -4.42 -13.88
N ALA A 173 5.79 -4.43 -12.59
CA ALA A 173 7.11 -4.03 -12.10
C ALA A 173 8.20 -5.08 -12.39
N ARG A 174 7.86 -6.37 -12.36
CA ARG A 174 8.76 -7.50 -12.61
C ARG A 174 9.99 -7.49 -11.69
N MET A 175 9.76 -7.26 -10.40
CA MET A 175 10.81 -7.40 -9.39
C MET A 175 11.11 -8.88 -9.15
N PRO A 176 12.38 -9.28 -8.97
CA PRO A 176 12.79 -10.66 -8.83
C PRO A 176 12.51 -11.19 -7.40
N LEU A 177 11.24 -11.35 -7.04
CA LEU A 177 10.81 -11.83 -5.73
C LEU A 177 11.26 -13.28 -5.46
N ASP A 178 11.36 -14.09 -6.50
CA ASP A 178 11.72 -15.52 -6.40
C ASP A 178 13.12 -15.75 -5.82
N ASP A 179 13.99 -14.75 -5.87
CA ASP A 179 15.32 -14.80 -5.25
C ASP A 179 15.26 -14.74 -3.70
N TYR A 180 14.08 -14.47 -3.13
CA TYR A 180 13.87 -14.24 -1.70
C TYR A 180 12.76 -15.14 -1.13
N PRO A 181 13.04 -16.43 -0.86
CA PRO A 181 12.02 -17.43 -0.54
C PRO A 181 11.22 -17.13 0.74
N ALA A 182 11.84 -16.52 1.76
CA ALA A 182 11.11 -16.13 2.97
C ALA A 182 10.14 -14.97 2.73
N VAL A 183 10.51 -14.02 1.86
CA VAL A 183 9.62 -12.95 1.39
C VAL A 183 8.46 -13.53 0.58
N VAL A 184 8.72 -14.47 -0.33
CA VAL A 184 7.68 -15.17 -1.11
C VAL A 184 6.70 -15.89 -0.18
N ALA A 185 7.21 -16.66 0.79
CA ALA A 185 6.36 -17.38 1.75
C ALA A 185 5.53 -16.45 2.63
N TRP A 186 6.10 -15.33 3.08
CA TRP A 186 5.39 -14.30 3.82
C TRP A 186 4.31 -13.64 2.95
N TYR A 187 4.62 -13.29 1.72
CA TYR A 187 3.65 -12.67 0.81
C TYR A 187 2.50 -13.63 0.47
N ALA A 188 2.77 -14.92 0.31
CA ALA A 188 1.73 -15.95 0.11
C ALA A 188 0.73 -15.99 1.29
N ARG A 189 1.20 -15.79 2.54
CA ARG A 189 0.32 -15.69 3.70
C ARG A 189 -0.60 -14.46 3.62
N LEU A 190 -0.09 -13.32 3.14
CA LEU A 190 -0.93 -12.13 2.90
C LEU A 190 -1.96 -12.39 1.79
N GLN A 191 -1.57 -13.04 0.70
CA GLN A 191 -2.46 -13.37 -0.41
C GLN A 191 -3.59 -14.33 -0.01
N ALA A 192 -3.43 -15.10 1.05
CA ALA A 192 -4.48 -15.95 1.61
C ALA A 192 -5.57 -15.17 2.36
N LEU A 193 -5.36 -13.88 2.64
CA LEU A 193 -6.35 -13.01 3.30
C LEU A 193 -7.29 -12.41 2.25
N PRO A 194 -8.62 -12.65 2.31
CA PRO A 194 -9.58 -12.06 1.35
C PRO A 194 -9.46 -10.55 1.24
N ALA A 195 -9.34 -9.85 2.37
CA ALA A 195 -9.17 -8.42 2.41
C ALA A 195 -7.91 -7.92 1.69
N TRP A 196 -6.89 -8.75 1.54
CA TRP A 196 -5.66 -8.44 0.81
C TRP A 196 -5.73 -8.87 -0.65
N SER A 197 -6.20 -10.07 -0.93
CA SER A 197 -6.24 -10.62 -2.30
C SER A 197 -7.21 -9.87 -3.21
N ASP A 198 -8.42 -9.59 -2.70
CA ASP A 198 -9.44 -8.82 -3.43
C ASP A 198 -10.12 -7.76 -2.55
N PRO A 199 -9.40 -6.67 -2.23
CA PRO A 199 -9.97 -5.61 -1.39
C PRO A 199 -11.13 -4.85 -2.04
N PHE A 200 -11.29 -4.97 -3.37
CA PHE A 200 -12.31 -4.23 -4.13
C PHE A 200 -13.56 -5.04 -4.42
N GLU A 201 -13.67 -6.26 -3.90
CA GLU A 201 -14.86 -7.09 -4.08
C GLU A 201 -16.14 -6.30 -3.74
N GLY A 202 -17.09 -6.25 -4.70
CA GLY A 202 -18.35 -5.54 -4.55
C GLY A 202 -18.27 -4.02 -4.54
N LEU A 203 -17.10 -3.42 -4.82
CA LEU A 203 -16.95 -1.96 -4.96
C LEU A 203 -17.02 -1.53 -6.41
N ASP A 204 -17.69 -0.40 -6.67
CA ASP A 204 -17.60 0.29 -7.94
C ASP A 204 -16.23 0.99 -8.05
N ALA A 205 -15.28 0.29 -8.65
CA ALA A 205 -13.89 0.71 -8.76
C ALA A 205 -13.35 0.37 -10.15
N PRO A 206 -13.30 1.35 -11.06
CA PRO A 206 -12.76 1.14 -12.42
C PRO A 206 -11.36 0.51 -12.38
N GLU A 207 -11.12 -0.46 -13.25
CA GLU A 207 -9.81 -1.09 -13.39
C GLU A 207 -8.76 -0.08 -13.83
N LEU A 208 -7.52 -0.33 -13.40
CA LEU A 208 -6.39 0.44 -13.94
C LEU A 208 -6.24 0.15 -15.44
N PRO A 209 -5.86 1.15 -16.25
CA PRO A 209 -5.53 0.89 -17.65
C PRO A 209 -4.46 -0.22 -17.74
N PRO A 210 -4.55 -1.10 -18.74
CA PRO A 210 -3.54 -2.15 -18.92
C PRO A 210 -2.16 -1.53 -19.22
N VAL A 211 -1.11 -2.22 -18.77
CA VAL A 211 0.24 -1.91 -19.24
C VAL A 211 0.33 -2.41 -20.68
N PRO A 212 0.73 -1.57 -21.65
CA PRO A 212 0.95 -2.03 -23.03
C PRO A 212 1.98 -3.18 -23.06
N ALA A 213 1.78 -4.11 -24.00
CA ALA A 213 2.67 -5.24 -24.22
C ALA A 213 4.02 -4.77 -24.78
#